data_12cb76d9e96b60b0508310d476fef1af
#
_entry.id   12cb76d9e96b60b0508310d476fef1af
#
_cell.length_a   1.000
_cell.length_b   1.000
_cell.length_c   1.000
_cell.angle_alpha   90.00
_cell.angle_beta   90.00
_cell.angle_gamma   90.00
#
_symmetry.space_group_name_H-M   'P 1'
#
loop_
_entity.id
_entity.type
_entity.pdbx_description
1 polymer ?
#
loop_
_entity_poly.entity_id
_entity_poly.type
_entity_poly.pdbx_seq_one_letter_code
_entity_poly.pdbx_strand_id
1 'polypeptide(L)' 'MPLTGKEMLKLLKKNGWVERRQEGSHHHLYKDGVRITVPVHANQDLGRGLE' A
#
# COMPACT_ATOMS: atom_id res chain seq x y z
N MET A 1 5.29 -10.85 -11.95
CA MET A 1 5.29 -11.00 -10.55
C MET A 1 4.48 -9.99 -9.89
N PRO A 2 3.57 -10.35 -9.07
CA PRO A 2 2.77 -9.37 -8.37
C PRO A 2 3.58 -8.67 -7.32
N LEU A 3 3.27 -7.44 -7.08
CA LEU A 3 3.92 -6.70 -6.04
C LEU A 3 3.23 -6.99 -4.72
N THR A 4 3.97 -6.99 -3.66
CA THR A 4 3.35 -7.08 -2.35
C THR A 4 2.81 -5.70 -2.05
N GLY A 5 1.95 -5.60 -1.07
CA GLY A 5 1.41 -4.31 -0.68
C GLY A 5 2.51 -3.37 -0.25
N LYS A 6 3.51 -3.91 0.43
CA LYS A 6 4.62 -3.11 0.88
C LYS A 6 5.41 -2.54 -0.29
N GLU A 7 5.63 -3.34 -1.31
CA GLU A 7 6.35 -2.88 -2.47
C GLU A 7 5.56 -1.84 -3.25
N MET A 8 4.26 -2.04 -3.31
CA MET A 8 3.41 -1.09 -3.99
C MET A 8 3.45 0.25 -3.27
N LEU A 9 3.41 0.22 -1.94
CA LEU A 9 3.45 1.42 -1.16
C LEU A 9 4.74 2.17 -1.40
N LYS A 10 5.86 1.46 -1.44
CA LYS A 10 7.13 2.06 -1.65
C LYS A 10 7.21 2.70 -3.04
N LEU A 11 6.70 2.01 -4.02
CA LEU A 11 6.71 2.49 -5.38
C LEU A 11 5.86 3.77 -5.51
N LEU A 12 4.71 3.79 -4.89
CA LEU A 12 3.86 4.96 -4.95
C LEU A 12 4.52 6.16 -4.28
N LYS A 13 5.15 5.96 -3.15
CA LYS A 13 5.84 7.05 -2.48
C LYS A 13 6.97 7.58 -3.35
N LYS A 14 7.61 6.71 -4.07
CA LYS A 14 8.69 7.11 -4.92
C LYS A 14 8.17 7.96 -6.07
N ASN A 15 6.91 7.78 -6.44
CA ASN A 15 6.30 8.51 -7.50
C ASN A 15 5.50 9.75 -7.05
N GLY A 16 5.74 10.18 -5.84
CA GLY A 16 5.13 11.42 -5.37
C GLY A 16 3.90 11.28 -4.51
N TRP A 17 3.48 10.06 -4.25
CA TRP A 17 2.33 9.86 -3.39
C TRP A 17 2.76 10.01 -1.94
N VAL A 18 1.90 10.64 -1.15
CA VAL A 18 2.21 10.91 0.25
C VAL A 18 1.24 10.15 1.12
N GLU A 19 1.75 9.35 2.03
CA GLU A 19 0.91 8.63 2.95
C GLU A 19 0.51 9.57 4.06
N ARG A 20 -0.78 9.81 4.24
CA ARG A 20 -1.25 10.73 5.26
C ARG A 20 -2.01 10.05 6.36
N ARG A 21 -2.42 8.83 6.17
CA ARG A 21 -3.18 8.16 7.19
C ARG A 21 -3.05 6.66 7.05
N GLN A 22 -3.08 5.95 8.15
CA GLN A 22 -3.03 4.50 8.15
C GLN A 22 -4.10 4.00 9.10
N GLU A 23 -4.92 3.09 8.62
CA GLU A 23 -5.93 2.49 9.46
C GLU A 23 -5.72 0.99 9.40
N GLY A 24 -5.14 0.42 10.45
CA GLY A 24 -4.81 -1.00 10.45
C GLY A 24 -3.82 -1.26 9.33
N SER A 25 -4.16 -2.14 8.43
CA SER A 25 -3.27 -2.45 7.33
C SER A 25 -3.56 -1.61 6.10
N HIS A 26 -4.52 -0.68 6.19
CA HIS A 26 -4.84 0.15 5.05
C HIS A 26 -4.09 1.47 5.10
N HIS A 27 -3.30 1.73 4.07
CA HIS A 27 -2.50 2.95 4.02
C HIS A 27 -3.12 3.88 2.98
N HIS A 28 -3.45 5.08 3.40
CA HIS A 28 -4.10 6.05 2.52
C HIS A 28 -3.07 7.03 1.98
N LEU A 29 -2.95 7.09 0.68
CA LEU A 29 -1.97 7.95 0.05
C LEU A 29 -2.68 8.97 -0.81
N TYR A 30 -2.06 10.13 -0.94
CA TYR A 30 -2.66 11.24 -1.66
C TYR A 30 -1.70 11.85 -2.66
N LYS A 31 -2.22 12.25 -3.77
CA LYS A 31 -1.43 12.95 -4.76
C LYS A 31 -2.36 13.74 -5.65
N ASP A 32 -2.08 15.03 -5.81
CA ASP A 32 -2.88 15.90 -6.69
C ASP A 32 -4.38 15.82 -6.43
N GLY A 33 -4.74 15.77 -5.17
CA GLY A 33 -6.15 15.73 -4.82
C GLY A 33 -6.80 14.37 -4.96
N VAL A 34 -6.04 13.37 -5.28
CA VAL A 34 -6.58 12.02 -5.44
C VAL A 34 -6.13 11.16 -4.28
N ARG A 35 -7.00 10.32 -3.78
CA ARG A 35 -6.67 9.42 -2.69
C ARG A 35 -6.76 7.98 -3.16
N ILE A 36 -5.80 7.17 -2.78
CA ILE A 36 -5.88 5.74 -3.02
C ILE A 36 -5.58 5.03 -1.71
N THR A 37 -6.04 3.82 -1.59
CA THR A 37 -5.82 3.02 -0.39
C THR A 37 -5.10 1.75 -0.79
N VAL A 38 -4.01 1.46 -0.11
CA VAL A 38 -3.22 0.27 -0.39
C VAL A 38 -3.23 -0.61 0.85
N PRO A 39 -3.76 -1.82 0.76
CA PRO A 39 -3.73 -2.72 1.91
C PRO A 39 -2.36 -3.35 2.01
N VAL A 40 -1.75 -3.26 3.17
CA VAL A 40 -0.45 -3.86 3.40
C VAL A 40 -0.57 -4.82 4.56
N HIS A 41 -0.42 -6.10 4.29
CA HIS A 41 -0.52 -7.10 5.32
C HIS A 41 0.87 -7.53 5.68
N ALA A 42 1.27 -7.24 6.88
CA ALA A 42 2.60 -7.57 7.33
C ALA A 42 2.82 -9.03 7.24
N ASN A 43 3.95 -9.41 6.89
CA ASN A 43 4.33 -10.81 6.85
C ASN A 43 3.56 -11.65 5.90
N GLN A 44 2.87 -11.09 4.96
CA GLN A 44 2.14 -11.91 4.10
C GLN A 44 2.21 -11.40 2.72
N ASP A 45 2.38 -12.29 1.81
CA ASP A 45 2.26 -11.93 0.45
C ASP A 45 0.82 -11.97 0.16
N LEU A 46 0.43 -11.31 -0.88
CA LEU A 46 -0.91 -11.39 -1.27
C LEU A 46 -1.18 -12.77 -1.70
N GLY A 47 -1.88 -13.49 -1.32
CA GLY A 47 -2.13 -14.81 -1.73
C GLY A 47 -1.67 -15.84 -0.80
N ARG A 48 -0.98 -15.42 0.22
CA ARG A 48 -0.57 -16.38 1.16
C ARG A 48 -1.54 -16.59 2.20
N GLY A 49 -2.47 -15.80 2.32
CA GLY A 49 -3.42 -15.96 3.34
C GLY A 49 -4.17 -17.23 3.28
N LEU A 50 -3.93 -18.01 2.29
CA LEU A 50 -4.56 -19.22 2.20
C LEU A 50 -4.15 -20.17 3.14
N GLU A 51 -3.06 -20.04 3.67
CA GLU A 51 -2.55 -21.04 4.52
C GLU A 51 -3.29 -21.26 5.69
#